data_9878928ac29034c32d50283e21994758
#
_entry.id   9878928ac29034c32d50283e21994758
#
_cell.length_a   1.000
_cell.length_b   1.000
_cell.length_c   1.000
_cell.angle_alpha   90.00
_cell.angle_beta   90.00
_cell.angle_gamma   90.00
#
_symmetry.space_group_name_H-M   'P 1'
#
loop_
_entity.id
_entity.type
_entity.pdbx_description
1 polymer ?
#
loop_
_entity_poly.entity_id
_entity_poly.type
_entity_poly.pdbx_seq_one_letter_code
_entity_poly.pdbx_strand_id
1 'polypeptide(L)'
;MLDYTEAGTILHSLMIVEHTVSNNGSFSAIRMRRMRRDEFSRRLMRENHLRVDDLIYPMFVIEGENQREAVPSMPGIERVSIDQLLIEAGQCVQLGIPAIALFPVAGEAKKSDDAAEAYNPDGLAQRAVRALKQSHPDLGVITDVALDPFTSHGQDGLIDDTGYVLNDETVDVLVKQALSHAEAGADIVAPSDMMDGRIGAIREALEAGGFIHTRILAYSAKYASLS
;
A
#
# COMPACT_ATOMS: atom_id res chain seq x y z
N MET A 1 -16.20 -57.36 -55.35
CA MET A 1 -16.03 -56.01 -55.99
C MET A 1 -16.99 -55.11 -55.26
N LEU A 2 -16.53 -54.50 -54.23
CA LEU A 2 -17.33 -53.60 -53.38
C LEU A 2 -17.23 -52.17 -53.96
N ASP A 3 -18.41 -51.63 -54.22
CA ASP A 3 -18.64 -50.38 -54.92
C ASP A 3 -18.14 -49.19 -54.03
N TYR A 4 -17.18 -48.45 -54.54
CA TYR A 4 -16.51 -47.30 -53.83
C TYR A 4 -17.35 -46.02 -53.86
N THR A 5 -18.57 -46.05 -54.39
CA THR A 5 -19.40 -44.84 -54.54
C THR A 5 -20.21 -44.46 -53.30
N GLU A 6 -20.47 -45.39 -52.38
CA GLU A 6 -21.23 -45.07 -51.17
C GLU A 6 -20.38 -44.50 -50.00
N ALA A 7 -19.10 -44.83 -50.00
CA ALA A 7 -18.19 -44.28 -48.92
C ALA A 7 -17.91 -42.77 -49.05
N GLY A 8 -17.97 -42.23 -50.26
CA GLY A 8 -17.76 -40.83 -50.53
C GLY A 8 -18.89 -39.92 -50.05
N THR A 9 -20.11 -40.41 -50.07
CA THR A 9 -21.28 -39.60 -49.66
C THR A 9 -21.45 -39.51 -48.17
N ILE A 10 -21.01 -40.50 -47.39
CA ILE A 10 -21.06 -40.49 -45.93
C ILE A 10 -19.96 -39.60 -45.34
N LEU A 11 -18.78 -39.55 -45.96
CA LEU A 11 -17.70 -38.67 -45.53
C LEU A 11 -17.97 -37.19 -45.83
N HIS A 12 -18.77 -36.88 -46.86
CA HIS A 12 -19.12 -35.48 -47.17
C HIS A 12 -20.22 -34.94 -46.26
N SER A 13 -21.07 -35.81 -45.69
CA SER A 13 -22.08 -35.40 -44.69
C SER A 13 -21.53 -35.20 -43.29
N LEU A 14 -20.33 -35.71 -43.00
CA LEU A 14 -19.69 -35.57 -41.68
C LEU A 14 -18.75 -34.35 -41.54
N MET A 15 -18.52 -33.64 -42.65
CA MET A 15 -17.59 -32.50 -42.66
C MET A 15 -18.26 -31.12 -42.69
N ILE A 16 -19.57 -31.02 -42.56
CA ILE A 16 -20.28 -29.74 -42.43
C ILE A 16 -21.08 -29.77 -41.11
N VAL A 17 -20.41 -30.04 -40.01
CA VAL A 17 -20.76 -29.36 -38.78
C VAL A 17 -19.92 -28.07 -38.78
N GLU A 18 -20.36 -27.12 -39.61
CA GLU A 18 -20.02 -25.72 -39.33
C GLU A 18 -20.47 -25.47 -37.88
N HIS A 19 -19.50 -25.45 -36.98
CA HIS A 19 -19.66 -24.74 -35.74
C HIS A 19 -19.79 -23.26 -36.09
N THR A 20 -20.93 -22.87 -36.65
CA THR A 20 -21.42 -21.52 -36.46
C THR A 20 -21.75 -21.39 -34.98
N VAL A 21 -20.74 -21.10 -34.19
CA VAL A 21 -20.95 -20.42 -32.95
C VAL A 21 -21.49 -19.03 -33.35
N SER A 22 -22.78 -19.03 -33.74
CA SER A 22 -23.50 -17.76 -33.87
C SER A 22 -23.70 -17.25 -32.45
N ASN A 23 -22.66 -16.59 -31.95
CA ASN A 23 -22.71 -15.87 -30.69
C ASN A 23 -23.46 -14.55 -30.88
N ASN A 24 -24.56 -14.59 -31.61
CA ASN A 24 -25.44 -13.44 -31.81
C ASN A 24 -26.55 -13.48 -30.76
N GLY A 25 -26.10 -13.34 -29.51
CA GLY A 25 -27.03 -13.00 -28.47
C GLY A 25 -27.63 -11.63 -28.75
N SER A 26 -28.86 -11.60 -29.28
CA SER A 26 -29.58 -10.34 -29.50
C SER A 26 -30.50 -10.01 -28.34
N PHE A 27 -30.74 -8.72 -28.11
CA PHE A 27 -31.85 -8.26 -27.28
C PHE A 27 -33.17 -8.75 -27.99
N SER A 28 -34.10 -9.37 -27.28
CA SER A 28 -34.34 -9.50 -25.84
C SER A 28 -33.91 -10.87 -25.26
N ALA A 29 -33.37 -11.79 -26.04
CA ALA A 29 -32.87 -13.06 -25.54
C ALA A 29 -31.71 -12.83 -24.56
N ILE A 30 -30.77 -11.94 -24.88
CA ILE A 30 -29.69 -11.51 -23.99
C ILE A 30 -30.03 -10.16 -23.37
N ARG A 31 -30.14 -10.19 -22.06
CA ARG A 31 -30.29 -9.02 -21.19
C ARG A 31 -29.27 -9.09 -20.07
N MET A 32 -28.11 -8.47 -20.25
CA MET A 32 -27.01 -8.51 -19.26
C MET A 32 -27.45 -7.95 -17.89
N ARG A 33 -28.37 -6.96 -17.89
CA ARG A 33 -28.92 -6.41 -16.63
C ARG A 33 -29.78 -7.40 -15.84
N ARG A 34 -30.20 -8.53 -16.43
CA ARG A 34 -30.98 -9.56 -15.71
C ARG A 34 -30.23 -10.04 -14.47
N MET A 35 -28.90 -10.24 -14.57
CA MET A 35 -28.06 -10.69 -13.46
C MET A 35 -27.83 -9.63 -12.37
N ARG A 36 -28.19 -8.37 -12.64
CA ARG A 36 -28.07 -7.25 -11.69
C ARG A 36 -29.37 -6.91 -10.97
N ARG A 37 -30.49 -7.55 -11.34
CA ARG A 37 -31.81 -7.19 -10.82
C ARG A 37 -31.94 -7.50 -9.34
N ASP A 38 -31.64 -8.72 -8.94
CA ASP A 38 -31.96 -9.24 -7.62
C ASP A 38 -30.66 -9.43 -6.80
N GLU A 39 -30.78 -9.35 -5.46
CA GLU A 39 -29.63 -9.44 -4.58
C GLU A 39 -28.90 -10.79 -4.70
N PHE A 40 -29.66 -11.90 -4.76
CA PHE A 40 -29.05 -13.22 -4.90
C PHE A 40 -28.20 -13.34 -6.17
N SER A 41 -28.69 -12.82 -7.30
CA SER A 41 -27.95 -12.88 -8.56
C SER A 41 -26.71 -11.98 -8.55
N ARG A 42 -26.81 -10.76 -7.97
CA ARG A 42 -25.63 -9.89 -7.76
C ARG A 42 -24.58 -10.57 -6.89
N ARG A 43 -24.98 -11.27 -5.83
CA ARG A 43 -24.07 -12.03 -4.96
C ARG A 43 -23.38 -13.17 -5.70
N LEU A 44 -24.11 -13.91 -6.55
CA LEU A 44 -23.54 -14.99 -7.35
C LEU A 44 -22.52 -14.47 -8.38
N MET A 45 -22.76 -13.28 -8.93
CA MET A 45 -21.93 -12.70 -9.98
C MET A 45 -20.83 -11.77 -9.45
N ARG A 46 -20.69 -11.64 -8.13
CA ARG A 46 -19.69 -10.78 -7.51
C ARG A 46 -18.30 -11.37 -7.71
N GLU A 47 -17.43 -10.63 -8.37
CA GLU A 47 -16.06 -11.01 -8.65
C GLU A 47 -15.11 -10.70 -7.48
N ASN A 48 -15.42 -9.62 -6.72
CA ASN A 48 -14.60 -9.15 -5.62
C ASN A 48 -15.38 -9.16 -4.30
N HIS A 49 -14.69 -9.50 -3.22
CA HIS A 49 -15.21 -9.42 -1.85
C HIS A 49 -14.28 -8.57 -1.02
N LEU A 50 -14.81 -7.56 -0.36
CA LEU A 50 -14.07 -6.79 0.64
C LEU A 50 -14.16 -7.52 1.98
N ARG A 51 -13.01 -7.85 2.56
CA ARG A 51 -12.86 -8.48 3.86
C ARG A 51 -12.02 -7.58 4.77
N VAL A 52 -12.04 -7.85 6.06
CA VAL A 52 -11.18 -7.15 7.02
C VAL A 52 -9.70 -7.35 6.67
N ASP A 53 -9.33 -8.53 6.16
CA ASP A 53 -7.96 -8.87 5.74
C ASP A 53 -7.45 -8.00 4.56
N ASP A 54 -8.33 -7.28 3.88
CA ASP A 54 -7.98 -6.37 2.78
C ASP A 54 -7.69 -4.94 3.26
N LEU A 55 -7.81 -4.68 4.59
CA LEU A 55 -7.70 -3.35 5.16
C LEU A 55 -6.31 -3.09 5.76
N ILE A 56 -5.80 -1.88 5.52
CA ILE A 56 -4.68 -1.28 6.25
C ILE A 56 -5.20 -0.01 6.88
N TYR A 57 -5.02 0.14 8.21
CA TYR A 57 -5.52 1.32 8.93
C TYR A 57 -4.44 2.39 9.07
N PRO A 58 -4.58 3.59 8.43
CA PRO A 58 -3.59 4.66 8.53
C PRO A 58 -3.73 5.41 9.85
N MET A 59 -2.60 5.75 10.48
CA MET A 59 -2.56 6.48 11.75
C MET A 59 -1.50 7.57 11.74
N PHE A 60 -1.88 8.78 12.14
CA PHE A 60 -0.96 9.88 12.35
C PHE A 60 -0.44 9.88 13.79
N VAL A 61 0.88 9.97 13.93
CA VAL A 61 1.54 9.93 15.24
C VAL A 61 2.21 11.26 15.54
N ILE A 62 1.97 11.78 16.76
CA ILE A 62 2.59 13.01 17.27
C ILE A 62 3.37 12.75 18.57
N GLU A 63 4.21 13.69 18.91
CA GLU A 63 4.90 13.72 20.21
C GLU A 63 3.92 14.01 21.35
N GLY A 64 4.33 13.65 22.55
CA GLY A 64 3.58 13.92 23.78
C GLY A 64 3.05 12.67 24.46
N GLU A 65 2.20 12.89 25.45
CA GLU A 65 1.52 11.87 26.23
C GLU A 65 0.05 12.25 26.36
N ASN A 66 -0.85 11.30 26.18
CA ASN A 66 -2.30 11.47 26.22
C ASN A 66 -2.80 12.60 25.29
N GLN A 67 -2.18 12.72 24.10
CA GLN A 67 -2.52 13.75 23.12
C GLN A 67 -3.41 13.17 22.02
N ARG A 68 -4.42 13.96 21.63
CA ARG A 68 -5.28 13.76 20.48
C ARG A 68 -5.57 15.10 19.82
N GLU A 69 -5.26 15.23 18.53
CA GLU A 69 -5.46 16.44 17.75
C GLU A 69 -6.26 16.10 16.49
N ALA A 70 -7.43 16.71 16.35
CA ALA A 70 -8.24 16.52 15.13
C ALA A 70 -7.51 17.04 13.89
N VAL A 71 -7.63 16.33 12.77
CA VAL A 71 -7.16 16.77 11.46
C VAL A 71 -8.29 17.52 10.77
N PRO A 72 -8.24 18.86 10.63
CA PRO A 72 -9.38 19.66 10.15
C PRO A 72 -9.84 19.27 8.74
N SER A 73 -8.91 18.86 7.87
CA SER A 73 -9.20 18.43 6.49
C SER A 73 -9.74 17.01 6.38
N MET A 74 -9.70 16.21 7.49
CA MET A 74 -10.13 14.81 7.53
C MET A 74 -11.08 14.59 8.72
N PRO A 75 -12.38 14.89 8.59
CA PRO A 75 -13.34 14.76 9.68
C PRO A 75 -13.34 13.34 10.29
N GLY A 76 -13.17 13.26 11.62
CA GLY A 76 -13.11 11.99 12.35
C GLY A 76 -11.72 11.33 12.41
N ILE A 77 -10.71 11.93 11.81
CA ILE A 77 -9.31 11.49 11.91
C ILE A 77 -8.56 12.38 12.90
N GLU A 78 -7.73 11.76 13.72
CA GLU A 78 -6.91 12.43 14.73
C GLU A 78 -5.43 12.06 14.56
N ARG A 79 -4.57 12.98 14.98
CA ARG A 79 -3.17 12.72 15.28
C ARG A 79 -3.08 12.31 16.74
N VAL A 80 -2.37 11.24 17.04
CA VAL A 80 -2.34 10.69 18.40
C VAL A 80 -0.91 10.48 18.91
N SER A 81 -0.71 10.65 20.21
CA SER A 81 0.54 10.27 20.87
C SER A 81 0.69 8.74 20.94
N ILE A 82 1.92 8.23 21.19
CA ILE A 82 2.23 6.79 21.15
C ILE A 82 1.33 6.00 22.12
N ASP A 83 1.05 6.49 23.31
CA ASP A 83 0.15 5.83 24.27
C ASP A 83 -1.28 5.69 23.72
N GLN A 84 -1.79 6.70 23.04
CA GLN A 84 -3.11 6.66 22.38
C GLN A 84 -3.09 5.78 21.12
N LEU A 85 -1.99 5.79 20.37
CA LEU A 85 -1.76 4.90 19.23
C LEU A 85 -1.90 3.42 19.65
N LEU A 86 -1.34 3.03 20.79
CA LEU A 86 -1.43 1.65 21.29
C LEU A 86 -2.87 1.24 21.61
N ILE A 87 -3.70 2.16 22.12
CA ILE A 87 -5.13 1.91 22.38
C ILE A 87 -5.87 1.65 21.06
N GLU A 88 -5.66 2.48 20.05
CA GLU A 88 -6.30 2.31 18.74
C GLU A 88 -5.79 1.06 18.00
N ALA A 89 -4.50 0.76 18.10
CA ALA A 89 -3.94 -0.47 17.56
C ALA A 89 -4.59 -1.71 18.19
N GLY A 90 -4.87 -1.67 19.50
CA GLY A 90 -5.64 -2.71 20.18
C GLY A 90 -7.06 -2.88 19.63
N GLN A 91 -7.72 -1.79 19.24
CA GLN A 91 -9.03 -1.86 18.57
C GLN A 91 -8.91 -2.48 17.17
N CYS A 92 -7.87 -2.12 16.41
CA CYS A 92 -7.61 -2.75 15.11
C CYS A 92 -7.44 -4.26 15.23
N VAL A 93 -6.68 -4.73 16.23
CA VAL A 93 -6.53 -6.16 16.52
C VAL A 93 -7.87 -6.82 16.84
N GLN A 94 -8.70 -6.19 17.69
CA GLN A 94 -10.03 -6.72 18.04
C GLN A 94 -10.97 -6.80 16.84
N LEU A 95 -10.86 -5.86 15.90
CA LEU A 95 -11.63 -5.84 14.65
C LEU A 95 -11.06 -6.80 13.59
N GLY A 96 -9.90 -7.41 13.82
CA GLY A 96 -9.25 -8.31 12.89
C GLY A 96 -8.52 -7.60 11.74
N ILE A 97 -8.24 -6.28 11.85
CA ILE A 97 -7.46 -5.54 10.85
C ILE A 97 -6.01 -6.01 10.94
N PRO A 98 -5.41 -6.51 9.84
CA PRO A 98 -4.12 -7.20 9.89
C PRO A 98 -2.92 -6.25 10.00
N ALA A 99 -3.06 -5.00 9.57
CA ALA A 99 -1.93 -4.06 9.55
C ALA A 99 -2.37 -2.61 9.73
N ILE A 100 -1.44 -1.81 10.28
CA ILE A 100 -1.56 -0.35 10.36
C ILE A 100 -0.43 0.32 9.59
N ALA A 101 -0.68 1.52 9.05
CA ALA A 101 0.32 2.34 8.40
C ALA A 101 0.56 3.61 9.24
N LEU A 102 1.82 3.87 9.59
CA LEU A 102 2.22 4.98 10.45
C LEU A 102 2.70 6.18 9.64
N PHE A 103 2.15 7.34 9.96
CA PHE A 103 2.54 8.63 9.41
C PHE A 103 2.98 9.56 10.55
N PRO A 104 4.30 9.67 10.82
CA PRO A 104 4.80 10.53 11.89
C PRO A 104 4.66 11.99 11.49
N VAL A 105 4.24 12.83 12.43
CA VAL A 105 4.18 14.29 12.28
C VAL A 105 5.31 14.90 13.10
N ALA A 106 6.38 15.26 12.43
CA ALA A 106 7.52 15.91 13.09
C ALA A 106 7.18 17.35 13.46
N GLY A 107 7.52 17.74 14.69
CA GLY A 107 7.43 19.15 15.09
C GLY A 107 8.47 20.00 14.37
N GLU A 108 8.19 21.29 14.15
CA GLU A 108 9.06 22.22 13.40
C GLU A 108 10.53 22.22 13.88
N ALA A 109 10.75 22.08 15.20
CA ALA A 109 12.10 22.04 15.78
C ALA A 109 12.91 20.78 15.41
N LYS A 110 12.27 19.77 14.83
CA LYS A 110 12.87 18.51 14.41
C LYS A 110 13.16 18.45 12.92
N LYS A 111 12.68 19.45 12.17
CA LYS A 111 12.92 19.55 10.74
C LYS A 111 14.28 20.16 10.46
N SER A 112 14.93 19.68 9.42
CA SER A 112 16.23 20.18 8.94
C SER A 112 16.32 20.05 7.41
N ASP A 113 17.28 20.72 6.79
CA ASP A 113 17.46 20.67 5.33
C ASP A 113 17.92 19.28 4.85
N ASP A 114 18.59 18.53 5.72
CA ASP A 114 19.08 17.16 5.48
C ASP A 114 18.14 16.06 5.97
N ALA A 115 16.97 16.42 6.52
CA ALA A 115 15.97 15.51 7.05
C ALA A 115 16.52 14.48 8.07
N ALA A 116 17.51 14.87 8.90
CA ALA A 116 18.21 13.94 9.79
C ALA A 116 17.28 13.21 10.79
N GLU A 117 16.17 13.82 11.19
CA GLU A 117 15.19 13.20 12.08
C GLU A 117 14.49 11.99 11.43
N ALA A 118 14.44 11.87 10.10
CA ALA A 118 13.81 10.77 9.38
C ALA A 118 14.43 9.39 9.72
N TYR A 119 15.74 9.38 9.96
CA TYR A 119 16.50 8.15 10.30
C TYR A 119 17.08 8.16 11.71
N ASN A 120 16.62 9.08 12.56
CA ASN A 120 16.99 9.10 13.98
C ASN A 120 16.52 7.80 14.66
N PRO A 121 17.43 6.97 15.24
CA PRO A 121 17.03 5.72 15.90
C PRO A 121 16.05 5.93 17.07
N ASP A 122 16.06 7.12 17.68
CA ASP A 122 15.14 7.52 18.75
C ASP A 122 14.04 8.46 18.27
N GLY A 123 13.86 8.55 16.96
CA GLY A 123 12.80 9.33 16.32
C GLY A 123 11.40 8.83 16.65
N LEU A 124 10.41 9.67 16.39
CA LEU A 124 9.00 9.37 16.70
C LEU A 124 8.51 8.09 16.01
N ALA A 125 8.82 7.91 14.72
CA ALA A 125 8.44 6.73 13.96
C ALA A 125 9.04 5.46 14.57
N GLN A 126 10.35 5.45 14.83
CA GLN A 126 11.09 4.32 15.37
C GLN A 126 10.61 3.94 16.79
N ARG A 127 10.31 4.91 17.63
CA ARG A 127 9.73 4.69 18.98
C ARG A 127 8.31 4.10 18.89
N ALA A 128 7.48 4.62 17.98
CA ALA A 128 6.12 4.12 17.75
C ALA A 128 6.15 2.66 17.26
N VAL A 129 7.03 2.33 16.31
CA VAL A 129 7.20 0.95 15.82
C VAL A 129 7.58 0.01 16.96
N ARG A 130 8.61 0.36 17.75
CA ARG A 130 9.04 -0.47 18.90
C ARG A 130 7.90 -0.68 19.90
N ALA A 131 7.17 0.37 20.25
CA ALA A 131 6.05 0.30 21.19
C ALA A 131 4.93 -0.62 20.66
N LEU A 132 4.58 -0.51 19.37
CA LEU A 132 3.59 -1.38 18.73
C LEU A 132 4.02 -2.83 18.71
N LYS A 133 5.25 -3.12 18.28
CA LYS A 133 5.77 -4.50 18.24
C LYS A 133 5.89 -5.13 19.61
N GLN A 134 6.12 -4.32 20.65
CA GLN A 134 6.11 -4.80 22.04
C GLN A 134 4.70 -5.12 22.54
N SER A 135 3.69 -4.28 22.21
CA SER A 135 2.32 -4.41 22.72
C SER A 135 1.45 -5.32 21.86
N HIS A 136 1.66 -5.33 20.55
CA HIS A 136 0.86 -6.05 19.55
C HIS A 136 1.79 -6.74 18.53
N PRO A 137 2.55 -7.79 18.93
CA PRO A 137 3.60 -8.38 18.10
C PRO A 137 3.10 -8.96 16.77
N ASP A 138 1.84 -9.41 16.72
CA ASP A 138 1.23 -10.03 15.54
C ASP A 138 0.59 -9.00 14.58
N LEU A 139 0.42 -7.74 15.01
CA LEU A 139 -0.08 -6.67 14.15
C LEU A 139 1.01 -6.24 13.18
N GLY A 140 0.70 -6.24 11.88
CA GLY A 140 1.60 -5.74 10.84
C GLY A 140 1.80 -4.23 10.99
N VAL A 141 3.05 -3.77 11.02
CA VAL A 141 3.41 -2.35 11.10
C VAL A 141 4.06 -1.92 9.82
N ILE A 142 3.41 -0.99 9.13
CA ILE A 142 3.88 -0.36 7.89
C ILE A 142 4.36 1.04 8.24
N THR A 143 5.53 1.43 7.77
CA THR A 143 6.05 2.80 7.96
C THR A 143 6.18 3.51 6.63
N ASP A 144 5.73 4.75 6.58
CA ASP A 144 5.97 5.63 5.45
C ASP A 144 7.47 5.97 5.34
N VAL A 145 8.02 5.92 4.12
CA VAL A 145 9.39 6.31 3.81
C VAL A 145 9.33 7.49 2.86
N ALA A 146 9.46 8.68 3.42
CA ALA A 146 9.37 9.97 2.74
C ALA A 146 10.07 11.05 3.59
N LEU A 147 10.51 12.13 2.99
CA LEU A 147 11.29 13.17 3.67
C LEU A 147 10.51 14.46 3.94
N ASP A 148 9.39 14.70 3.25
CA ASP A 148 8.57 15.91 3.42
C ASP A 148 8.14 16.20 4.88
N PRO A 149 7.87 15.20 5.75
CA PRO A 149 7.59 15.47 7.16
C PRO A 149 8.79 15.99 7.95
N PHE A 150 10.02 15.80 7.44
CA PHE A 150 11.27 16.03 8.15
C PHE A 150 12.14 17.14 7.55
N THR A 151 11.84 17.58 6.31
CA THR A 151 12.54 18.69 5.67
C THR A 151 11.99 20.03 6.16
N SER A 152 12.89 21.03 6.37
CA SER A 152 12.50 22.40 6.78
C SER A 152 11.76 23.15 5.67
N HIS A 153 12.01 22.80 4.41
CA HIS A 153 11.40 23.39 3.21
C HIS A 153 10.15 22.64 2.71
N GLY A 154 9.81 21.50 3.31
CA GLY A 154 8.60 20.73 2.98
C GLY A 154 8.64 19.98 1.65
N GLN A 155 9.79 19.90 0.97
CA GLN A 155 9.95 19.07 -0.23
C GLN A 155 10.18 17.61 0.15
N ASP A 156 9.71 16.72 -0.70
CA ASP A 156 9.86 15.27 -0.55
C ASP A 156 11.21 14.80 -1.13
N GLY A 157 12.28 15.46 -0.71
CA GLY A 157 13.65 15.19 -1.11
C GLY A 157 14.59 16.32 -0.70
N LEU A 158 15.89 16.07 -0.74
CA LEU A 158 16.91 17.08 -0.53
C LEU A 158 16.95 18.03 -1.73
N ILE A 159 17.18 19.30 -1.49
CA ILE A 159 17.25 20.31 -2.54
C ILE A 159 18.59 21.02 -2.53
N ASP A 160 19.01 21.50 -3.71
CA ASP A 160 20.15 22.42 -3.85
C ASP A 160 19.76 23.88 -3.62
N ASP A 161 20.73 24.79 -3.72
CA ASP A 161 20.53 26.23 -3.55
C ASP A 161 19.54 26.85 -4.56
N THR A 162 19.21 26.13 -5.64
CA THR A 162 18.23 26.55 -6.65
C THR A 162 16.83 26.02 -6.38
N GLY A 163 16.67 25.13 -5.42
CA GLY A 163 15.42 24.42 -5.10
C GLY A 163 15.20 23.18 -5.96
N TYR A 164 16.21 22.72 -6.70
CA TYR A 164 16.15 21.47 -7.46
C TYR A 164 16.31 20.28 -6.52
N VAL A 165 15.43 19.26 -6.68
CA VAL A 165 15.47 18.03 -5.88
C VAL A 165 16.62 17.13 -6.37
N LEU A 166 17.52 16.80 -5.45
CA LEU A 166 18.69 15.96 -5.67
C LEU A 166 18.30 14.49 -5.51
N ASN A 167 18.10 13.79 -6.64
CA ASN A 167 17.62 12.41 -6.64
C ASN A 167 18.49 11.45 -5.84
N ASP A 168 19.79 11.40 -6.17
CA ASP A 168 20.69 10.36 -5.66
C ASP A 168 20.96 10.56 -4.16
N GLU A 169 21.21 11.80 -3.75
CA GLU A 169 21.37 12.16 -2.34
C GLU A 169 20.10 11.89 -1.52
N THR A 170 18.93 12.12 -2.12
CA THR A 170 17.65 11.79 -1.49
C THR A 170 17.50 10.29 -1.32
N VAL A 171 17.84 9.49 -2.33
CA VAL A 171 17.78 8.02 -2.25
C VAL A 171 18.67 7.49 -1.12
N ASP A 172 19.87 8.06 -0.94
CA ASP A 172 20.75 7.69 0.16
C ASP A 172 20.12 7.93 1.55
N VAL A 173 19.37 9.01 1.70
CA VAL A 173 18.66 9.33 2.96
C VAL A 173 17.44 8.41 3.14
N LEU A 174 16.67 8.14 2.09
CA LEU A 174 15.54 7.20 2.12
C LEU A 174 15.99 5.78 2.49
N VAL A 175 17.16 5.35 2.02
CA VAL A 175 17.77 4.07 2.42
C VAL A 175 18.07 4.05 3.92
N LYS A 176 18.67 5.11 4.47
CA LYS A 176 18.92 5.23 5.92
C LYS A 176 17.62 5.19 6.73
N GLN A 177 16.59 5.89 6.26
CA GLN A 177 15.26 5.90 6.89
C GLN A 177 14.66 4.49 6.90
N ALA A 178 14.63 3.81 5.76
CA ALA A 178 14.10 2.45 5.63
C ALA A 178 14.82 1.46 6.55
N LEU A 179 16.17 1.52 6.61
CA LEU A 179 16.96 0.69 7.53
C LEU A 179 16.63 0.98 8.98
N SER A 180 16.54 2.25 9.40
CA SER A 180 16.22 2.62 10.78
C SER A 180 14.82 2.14 11.19
N HIS A 181 13.86 2.16 10.27
CA HIS A 181 12.52 1.61 10.50
C HIS A 181 12.53 0.08 10.63
N ALA A 182 13.29 -0.61 9.77
CA ALA A 182 13.46 -2.07 9.86
C ALA A 182 14.15 -2.49 11.17
N GLU A 183 15.19 -1.75 11.61
CA GLU A 183 15.85 -1.94 12.91
C GLU A 183 14.89 -1.74 14.09
N ALA A 184 13.96 -0.79 13.98
CA ALA A 184 12.91 -0.58 14.97
C ALA A 184 11.87 -1.71 15.01
N GLY A 185 11.82 -2.58 13.99
CA GLY A 185 10.92 -3.72 13.89
C GLY A 185 9.74 -3.55 12.92
N ALA A 186 9.79 -2.58 12.00
CA ALA A 186 8.76 -2.44 10.97
C ALA A 186 8.69 -3.70 10.08
N ASP A 187 7.49 -4.19 9.83
CA ASP A 187 7.25 -5.37 8.98
C ASP A 187 7.30 -5.01 7.49
N ILE A 188 6.94 -3.77 7.18
CA ILE A 188 6.87 -3.24 5.81
C ILE A 188 7.35 -1.79 5.83
N VAL A 189 8.23 -1.44 4.89
CA VAL A 189 8.58 -0.06 4.58
C VAL A 189 7.86 0.37 3.30
N ALA A 190 7.26 1.56 3.29
CA ALA A 190 6.37 1.99 2.23
C ALA A 190 6.85 3.31 1.60
N PRO A 191 7.78 3.27 0.63
CA PRO A 191 8.26 4.47 -0.03
C PRO A 191 7.15 5.19 -0.79
N SER A 192 6.84 6.41 -0.37
CA SER A 192 5.83 7.28 -0.95
C SER A 192 6.41 8.50 -1.69
N ASP A 193 7.73 8.64 -1.66
CA ASP A 193 8.48 9.58 -2.46
C ASP A 193 8.44 9.27 -3.97
N MET A 194 9.07 10.11 -4.78
CA MET A 194 9.07 10.00 -6.25
C MET A 194 10.48 9.88 -6.85
N MET A 195 11.49 9.44 -6.05
CA MET A 195 12.87 9.34 -6.53
C MET A 195 13.08 8.11 -7.41
N ASP A 196 13.88 8.27 -8.45
CA ASP A 196 14.24 7.18 -9.35
C ASP A 196 15.21 6.21 -8.65
N GLY A 197 14.99 4.91 -8.85
CA GLY A 197 15.87 3.86 -8.34
C GLY A 197 15.70 3.49 -6.85
N ARG A 198 14.94 4.25 -6.05
CA ARG A 198 14.80 4.06 -4.60
C ARG A 198 14.38 2.67 -4.16
N ILE A 199 13.46 2.03 -4.88
CA ILE A 199 12.96 0.69 -4.51
C ILE A 199 14.06 -0.35 -4.58
N GLY A 200 14.89 -0.30 -5.63
CA GLY A 200 16.06 -1.17 -5.78
C GLY A 200 17.09 -0.93 -4.68
N ALA A 201 17.44 0.33 -4.43
CA ALA A 201 18.41 0.72 -3.41
C ALA A 201 17.97 0.31 -2.00
N ILE A 202 16.71 0.56 -1.63
CA ILE A 202 16.15 0.14 -0.34
C ILE A 202 16.16 -1.39 -0.22
N ARG A 203 15.75 -2.14 -1.27
CA ARG A 203 15.76 -3.60 -1.22
C ARG A 203 17.17 -4.15 -1.00
N GLU A 204 18.14 -3.66 -1.76
CA GLU A 204 19.54 -4.07 -1.65
C GLU A 204 20.08 -3.81 -0.24
N ALA A 205 19.81 -2.63 0.32
CA ALA A 205 20.24 -2.25 1.66
C ALA A 205 19.61 -3.12 2.75
N LEU A 206 18.31 -3.42 2.65
CA LEU A 206 17.62 -4.31 3.57
C LEU A 206 18.19 -5.74 3.54
N GLU A 207 18.50 -6.28 2.35
CA GLU A 207 19.16 -7.58 2.21
C GLU A 207 20.55 -7.56 2.85
N ALA A 208 21.36 -6.55 2.55
CA ALA A 208 22.73 -6.40 3.09
C ALA A 208 22.71 -6.22 4.63
N GLY A 209 21.69 -5.55 5.17
CA GLY A 209 21.47 -5.36 6.60
C GLY A 209 20.90 -6.59 7.33
N GLY A 210 20.56 -7.66 6.61
CA GLY A 210 19.96 -8.88 7.18
C GLY A 210 18.44 -8.77 7.41
N PHE A 211 17.78 -7.70 6.96
CA PHE A 211 16.32 -7.50 7.07
C PHE A 211 15.56 -8.19 5.92
N ILE A 212 15.91 -9.44 5.64
CA ILE A 212 15.38 -10.21 4.49
C ILE A 212 13.86 -10.39 4.52
N HIS A 213 13.23 -10.28 5.68
CA HIS A 213 11.79 -10.43 5.87
C HIS A 213 11.02 -9.10 5.84
N THR A 214 11.71 -7.96 5.88
CA THR A 214 11.06 -6.64 5.73
C THR A 214 10.60 -6.46 4.29
N ARG A 215 9.31 -6.23 4.11
CA ARG A 215 8.67 -6.08 2.81
C ARG A 215 8.73 -4.62 2.36
N ILE A 216 8.54 -4.39 1.06
CA ILE A 216 8.40 -3.05 0.49
C ILE A 216 7.00 -2.91 -0.11
N LEU A 217 6.27 -1.88 0.30
CA LEU A 217 4.98 -1.47 -0.27
C LEU A 217 5.16 -0.14 -0.99
N ALA A 218 5.50 -0.17 -2.29
CA ALA A 218 5.75 1.04 -3.06
C ALA A 218 4.46 1.74 -3.48
N TYR A 219 4.40 3.07 -3.31
CA TYR A 219 3.31 3.91 -3.83
C TYR A 219 3.51 4.19 -5.33
N SER A 220 3.37 3.14 -6.16
CA SER A 220 3.64 3.20 -7.61
C SER A 220 2.63 4.03 -8.40
N ALA A 221 1.45 4.28 -7.84
CA ALA A 221 0.38 5.07 -8.44
C ALA A 221 -0.02 6.22 -7.51
N LYS A 222 0.95 7.06 -7.13
CA LYS A 222 0.74 8.26 -6.32
C LYS A 222 0.12 9.36 -7.18
N TYR A 223 -1.08 9.78 -6.81
CA TYR A 223 -1.76 10.93 -7.45
C TYR A 223 -1.48 12.20 -6.66
N ALA A 224 -1.50 13.35 -7.38
CA ALA A 224 -1.43 14.64 -6.70
C ALA A 224 -2.65 14.81 -5.77
N SER A 225 -2.40 15.23 -4.53
CA SER A 225 -3.43 15.61 -3.57
C SER A 225 -3.44 17.13 -3.41
N LEU A 226 -4.63 17.69 -3.19
CA LEU A 226 -4.75 19.07 -2.72
C LEU A 226 -4.49 19.03 -1.20
N SER A 227 -3.32 19.48 -0.81
CA SER A 227 -2.95 19.70 0.59
C SER A 227 -3.23 21.13 0.99
#